data_60eedf73f16297c24b53b7ed50635428
#
_entry.id   60eedf73f16297c24b53b7ed50635428
#
_cell.length_a   1.000
_cell.length_b   1.000
_cell.length_c   1.000
_cell.angle_alpha   90.00
_cell.angle_beta   90.00
_cell.angle_gamma   90.00
#
_symmetry.space_group_name_H-M   'P 1'
#
loop_
_entity.id
_entity.type
_entity.pdbx_description
1 polymer ?
#
loop_
_entity_poly.entity_id
_entity_poly.type
_entity_poly.pdbx_seq_one_letter_code
_entity_poly.pdbx_strand_id
1 'polypeptide(L)'
;MRDASTPDALIRARRRLFTNSAGAGIAAGHTLSDDQLCELADPDWTPPVIENIDTHVIECADPILCALLSESLSDTLARLLALERPHGSYDDTSDGHEAFTKTVLEDYEHGNQHLARATLLPAQTDHVVLLGLECLGIPTDALTIIGELAHPSNPADPISRALADAALLDLDRYASGQGLPYSRVASTLVLAAPNEERLDEAIDAVAGAAVTLGMRICDLVTQHVDADATLASIGIDHVPPSDKKKPTKLADRILYVGRDGARVHVKGGRLLVDGPAGIPATSLPKNNVGRIVLSGNVGLSAGARSWAMRSSVDVVCLSRRGSYQGSLVGANRGTHASRLLAQVALTRDETRRVPLAAALIGAKIRGQIHVLTRIARRDNNVHLADTTALMHAWRRSLHEVRSVNEIMGIEGASSAAYFDALSMCVPADVPFHGRSRRPPRDLPNAALSYGYAILLSECVGALHAAGLDPCLGVAHAPTDKRPSLALDLMEQFRPLLVDQTVMALLRTRKLRAEHASPEPDGGGVWLGAEGKKILVDAYEACAQRSVTGALPGYSGSWRRHIMHSAQMLARAIVEPDYRWQGIAWR
;
A
#
# COMPACT_ATOMS: atom_id res chain seq x y z
N MET A 1 13.37 -16.24 23.65
CA MET A 1 14.70 -16.85 23.89
C MET A 1 14.82 -18.26 23.32
N ARG A 2 13.90 -19.22 23.62
CA ARG A 2 13.96 -20.57 22.98
C ARG A 2 14.03 -20.51 21.46
N ASP A 3 13.40 -19.51 20.83
CA ASP A 3 13.43 -19.34 19.37
C ASP A 3 14.80 -18.88 18.84
N ALA A 4 15.61 -18.21 19.66
CA ALA A 4 16.93 -17.73 19.25
C ALA A 4 18.01 -18.83 19.23
N SER A 5 17.79 -19.92 19.97
CA SER A 5 18.70 -21.07 20.02
C SER A 5 18.28 -22.21 19.09
N THR A 6 17.23 -22.03 18.30
CA THR A 6 16.81 -23.08 17.35
C THR A 6 17.82 -23.23 16.22
N PRO A 7 18.01 -24.45 15.68
CA PRO A 7 18.90 -24.67 14.53
C PRO A 7 18.65 -23.71 13.37
N ASP A 8 17.39 -23.42 13.06
CA ASP A 8 17.01 -22.48 12.01
C ASP A 8 17.42 -21.04 12.32
N ALA A 9 17.32 -20.62 13.59
CA ALA A 9 17.76 -19.29 14.01
C ALA A 9 19.28 -19.14 13.90
N LEU A 10 20.03 -20.14 14.34
CA LEU A 10 21.50 -20.17 14.25
C LEU A 10 21.97 -20.22 12.78
N ILE A 11 21.29 -20.95 11.90
CA ILE A 11 21.58 -20.93 10.46
C ILE A 11 21.35 -19.52 9.87
N ARG A 12 20.29 -18.82 10.28
CA ARG A 12 20.07 -17.43 9.86
C ARG A 12 21.14 -16.50 10.40
N ALA A 13 21.51 -16.63 11.67
CA ALA A 13 22.59 -15.86 12.30
C ALA A 13 23.93 -16.05 11.56
N ARG A 14 24.29 -17.29 11.23
CA ARG A 14 25.46 -17.62 10.42
C ARG A 14 25.46 -16.87 9.08
N ARG A 15 24.33 -16.90 8.34
CA ARG A 15 24.20 -16.18 7.06
C ARG A 15 24.42 -14.69 7.22
N ARG A 16 23.90 -14.08 8.29
CA ARG A 16 24.06 -12.64 8.57
C ARG A 16 25.49 -12.27 8.92
N LEU A 17 26.19 -13.08 9.71
CA LEU A 17 27.60 -12.88 10.01
C LEU A 17 28.41 -12.75 8.72
N PHE A 18 28.15 -13.57 7.70
CA PHE A 18 28.82 -13.45 6.41
C PHE A 18 28.36 -12.28 5.57
N THR A 19 27.12 -11.86 5.68
CA THR A 19 26.57 -10.72 4.91
C THR A 19 27.05 -9.39 5.48
N ASN A 20 27.10 -9.27 6.81
CA ASN A 20 27.49 -8.04 7.51
C ASN A 20 29.00 -7.87 7.65
N SER A 21 29.76 -8.97 7.61
CA SER A 21 31.20 -8.97 7.84
C SER A 21 32.06 -8.88 6.56
N ALA A 22 31.49 -8.44 5.43
CA ALA A 22 32.23 -8.21 4.19
C ALA A 22 33.39 -7.20 4.32
N GLY A 23 33.84 -6.86 5.53
CA GLY A 23 34.97 -5.97 5.80
C GLY A 23 35.60 -5.99 7.19
N ALA A 24 34.96 -6.55 8.22
CA ALA A 24 35.57 -6.59 9.56
C ALA A 24 34.92 -7.70 10.37
N GLY A 25 35.63 -8.76 10.66
CA GLY A 25 35.18 -9.86 11.50
C GLY A 25 34.92 -9.47 12.97
N ILE A 26 33.92 -8.60 13.20
CA ILE A 26 33.50 -8.14 14.52
C ILE A 26 32.11 -8.66 14.77
N ALA A 27 31.97 -9.65 15.63
CA ALA A 27 30.70 -10.10 16.16
C ALA A 27 30.81 -10.18 17.69
N ALA A 28 29.82 -9.67 18.41
CA ALA A 28 29.72 -9.72 19.87
C ALA A 28 31.00 -9.27 20.63
N GLY A 29 31.60 -8.14 20.24
CA GLY A 29 32.79 -7.62 20.87
C GLY A 29 34.08 -8.46 20.65
N HIS A 30 33.96 -9.63 20.03
CA HIS A 30 35.08 -10.51 19.69
C HIS A 30 35.35 -10.45 18.19
N THR A 31 36.62 -10.24 17.83
CA THR A 31 37.08 -10.41 16.45
C THR A 31 37.25 -11.92 16.20
N LEU A 32 36.43 -12.47 15.30
CA LEU A 32 36.65 -13.86 14.88
C LEU A 32 37.91 -13.94 14.04
N SER A 33 38.74 -14.95 14.33
CA SER A 33 39.94 -15.24 13.55
C SER A 33 39.57 -15.75 12.15
N ASP A 34 40.52 -15.69 11.21
CA ASP A 34 40.33 -16.26 9.87
C ASP A 34 39.99 -17.74 9.92
N ASP A 35 40.58 -18.51 10.86
CA ASP A 35 40.29 -19.92 11.05
C ASP A 35 38.86 -20.16 11.52
N GLN A 36 38.36 -19.35 12.45
CA GLN A 36 36.97 -19.40 12.94
C GLN A 36 35.95 -19.00 11.84
N LEU A 37 36.29 -18.03 11.00
CA LEU A 37 35.49 -17.69 9.84
C LEU A 37 35.48 -18.82 8.80
N CYS A 38 36.62 -19.52 8.61
CA CYS A 38 36.68 -20.69 7.74
C CYS A 38 35.84 -21.85 8.30
N GLU A 39 35.82 -22.07 9.60
CA GLU A 39 34.97 -23.08 10.24
C GLU A 39 33.49 -22.78 10.04
N LEU A 40 33.07 -21.54 10.23
CA LEU A 40 31.70 -21.12 9.95
C LEU A 40 31.36 -21.19 8.45
N ALA A 41 32.34 -21.09 7.56
CA ALA A 41 32.14 -21.17 6.12
C ALA A 41 32.02 -22.62 5.60
N ASP A 42 32.37 -23.62 6.40
CA ASP A 42 32.34 -25.03 6.02
C ASP A 42 30.95 -25.42 5.49
N PRO A 43 30.84 -25.99 4.28
CA PRO A 43 29.56 -26.47 3.72
C PRO A 43 28.86 -27.52 4.59
N ASP A 44 29.66 -28.32 5.35
CA ASP A 44 29.15 -29.38 6.20
C ASP A 44 28.87 -28.90 7.64
N TRP A 45 29.02 -27.61 7.93
CA TRP A 45 28.73 -27.03 9.24
C TRP A 45 27.29 -27.29 9.66
N THR A 46 27.12 -27.81 10.86
CA THR A 46 25.82 -28.04 11.48
C THR A 46 25.64 -27.12 12.69
N PRO A 47 24.43 -26.57 12.89
CA PRO A 47 24.16 -25.71 14.03
C PRO A 47 24.34 -26.50 15.34
N PRO A 48 24.99 -25.91 16.37
CA PRO A 48 25.11 -26.55 17.67
C PRO A 48 23.73 -26.76 18.30
N VAL A 49 23.58 -27.86 19.05
CA VAL A 49 22.36 -28.12 19.83
C VAL A 49 22.50 -27.41 21.17
N ILE A 50 21.65 -26.40 21.38
CA ILE A 50 21.58 -25.61 22.61
C ILE A 50 20.26 -25.92 23.30
N GLU A 51 20.32 -26.71 24.39
CA GLU A 51 19.11 -27.09 25.12
C GLU A 51 18.55 -25.92 25.94
N ASN A 52 19.42 -25.12 26.57
CA ASN A 52 19.08 -23.92 27.31
C ASN A 52 20.16 -22.85 27.10
N ILE A 53 19.78 -21.60 27.01
CA ILE A 53 20.68 -20.45 27.08
C ILE A 53 20.65 -19.96 28.52
N ASP A 54 21.77 -20.06 29.23
CA ASP A 54 21.98 -19.48 30.55
C ASP A 54 23.35 -18.79 30.63
N THR A 55 23.62 -18.10 31.73
CA THR A 55 24.88 -17.38 31.94
C THR A 55 26.11 -18.30 31.89
N HIS A 56 25.98 -19.55 32.33
CA HIS A 56 27.05 -20.53 32.25
C HIS A 56 27.45 -20.90 30.82
N VAL A 57 26.48 -20.95 29.91
CA VAL A 57 26.74 -21.20 28.48
C VAL A 57 27.56 -20.08 27.89
N ILE A 58 27.30 -18.83 28.30
CA ILE A 58 27.98 -17.64 27.79
C ILE A 58 29.38 -17.51 28.37
N GLU A 59 29.56 -17.75 29.68
CA GLU A 59 30.89 -17.69 30.35
C GLU A 59 31.88 -18.74 29.82
N CYS A 60 31.39 -19.89 29.36
CA CYS A 60 32.18 -20.99 28.85
C CYS A 60 32.19 -21.12 27.33
N ALA A 61 31.53 -20.22 26.60
CA ALA A 61 31.28 -20.41 25.19
C ALA A 61 32.47 -20.03 24.31
N ASP A 62 32.64 -20.81 23.26
CA ASP A 62 33.47 -20.50 22.11
C ASP A 62 33.04 -19.14 21.50
N PRO A 63 33.99 -18.29 21.07
CA PRO A 63 33.72 -17.05 20.37
C PRO A 63 32.75 -17.17 19.21
N ILE A 64 32.77 -18.28 18.47
CA ILE A 64 31.81 -18.58 17.38
C ILE A 64 30.40 -18.69 17.94
N LEU A 65 30.19 -19.40 19.04
CA LEU A 65 28.87 -19.55 19.65
C LEU A 65 28.35 -18.23 20.20
N CYS A 66 29.18 -17.41 20.83
CA CYS A 66 28.82 -16.07 21.30
C CYS A 66 28.38 -15.17 20.15
N ALA A 67 29.10 -15.18 19.02
CA ALA A 67 28.77 -14.42 17.83
C ALA A 67 27.42 -14.86 17.23
N LEU A 68 27.17 -16.16 17.11
CA LEU A 68 25.92 -16.73 16.61
C LEU A 68 24.73 -16.37 17.50
N LEU A 69 24.90 -16.45 18.83
CA LEU A 69 23.87 -16.11 19.80
C LEU A 69 23.57 -14.61 19.78
N SER A 70 24.59 -13.75 19.70
CA SER A 70 24.43 -12.31 19.62
C SER A 70 23.60 -11.90 18.38
N GLU A 71 23.94 -12.42 17.21
CA GLU A 71 23.18 -12.17 15.97
C GLU A 71 21.75 -12.72 16.03
N SER A 72 21.57 -13.91 16.60
CA SER A 72 20.25 -14.54 16.71
C SER A 72 19.34 -13.83 17.70
N LEU A 73 19.87 -13.38 18.84
CA LEU A 73 19.14 -12.60 19.83
C LEU A 73 18.81 -11.20 19.31
N SER A 74 19.75 -10.55 18.62
CA SER A 74 19.50 -9.25 17.95
C SER A 74 18.38 -9.36 16.94
N ASP A 75 18.33 -10.41 16.12
CA ASP A 75 17.23 -10.64 15.18
C ASP A 75 15.88 -10.84 15.89
N THR A 76 15.87 -11.56 17.01
CA THR A 76 14.66 -11.78 17.80
C THR A 76 14.17 -10.49 18.43
N LEU A 77 15.06 -9.67 19.00
CA LEU A 77 14.74 -8.36 19.53
C LEU A 77 14.22 -7.42 18.44
N ALA A 78 14.89 -7.35 17.30
CA ALA A 78 14.46 -6.50 16.18
C ALA A 78 13.05 -6.85 15.69
N ARG A 79 12.68 -8.14 15.66
CA ARG A 79 11.31 -8.57 15.32
C ARG A 79 10.28 -8.17 16.35
N LEU A 80 10.60 -8.29 17.64
CA LEU A 80 9.72 -7.86 18.72
C LEU A 80 9.51 -6.33 18.66
N LEU A 81 10.59 -5.58 18.51
CA LEU A 81 10.55 -4.13 18.40
C LEU A 81 9.80 -3.66 17.15
N ALA A 82 9.89 -4.39 16.03
CA ALA A 82 9.17 -4.06 14.81
C ALA A 82 7.64 -4.12 14.97
N LEU A 83 7.13 -4.97 15.87
CA LEU A 83 5.70 -5.04 16.18
C LEU A 83 5.19 -3.81 16.95
N GLU A 84 6.08 -3.14 17.68
CA GLU A 84 5.78 -2.02 18.57
C GLU A 84 6.11 -0.65 17.96
N ARG A 85 6.73 -0.62 16.76
CA ARG A 85 7.15 0.63 16.11
C ARG A 85 5.96 1.46 15.66
N PRO A 86 5.87 2.74 16.06
CA PRO A 86 4.90 3.66 15.53
C PRO A 86 5.29 4.13 14.11
N HIS A 87 4.34 4.78 13.44
CA HIS A 87 4.62 5.40 12.14
C HIS A 87 5.70 6.49 12.26
N GLY A 88 6.63 6.52 11.31
CA GLY A 88 7.77 7.46 11.30
C GLY A 88 9.03 6.91 11.98
N SER A 89 8.97 5.72 12.60
CA SER A 89 10.14 5.03 13.16
C SER A 89 10.51 3.84 12.30
N TYR A 90 11.78 3.72 11.95
CA TYR A 90 12.33 2.69 11.06
C TYR A 90 13.50 1.99 11.71
N ASP A 91 13.70 0.72 11.38
CA ASP A 91 14.84 -0.06 11.87
C ASP A 91 16.15 0.28 11.13
N ASP A 92 17.25 -0.16 11.70
CA ASP A 92 18.61 0.05 11.14
C ASP A 92 18.95 -1.03 10.09
N THR A 93 18.01 -1.30 9.18
CA THR A 93 18.21 -2.17 8.03
C THR A 93 18.27 -1.34 6.75
N SER A 94 18.77 -1.93 5.66
CA SER A 94 18.76 -1.27 4.34
C SER A 94 17.35 -0.87 3.92
N ASP A 95 16.35 -1.73 4.16
CA ASP A 95 14.95 -1.45 3.85
C ASP A 95 14.37 -0.34 4.75
N GLY A 96 14.77 -0.33 6.04
CA GLY A 96 14.40 0.72 6.99
C GLY A 96 14.97 2.08 6.61
N HIS A 97 16.23 2.14 6.20
CA HIS A 97 16.86 3.37 5.69
C HIS A 97 16.21 3.87 4.38
N GLU A 98 15.88 2.97 3.46
CA GLU A 98 15.16 3.33 2.24
C GLU A 98 13.76 3.88 2.55
N ALA A 99 13.03 3.24 3.47
CA ALA A 99 11.72 3.69 3.90
C ALA A 99 11.76 5.06 4.61
N PHE A 100 12.74 5.27 5.49
CA PHE A 100 12.99 6.55 6.14
C PHE A 100 13.29 7.66 5.13
N THR A 101 14.26 7.43 4.24
CA THR A 101 14.65 8.38 3.19
C THR A 101 13.47 8.78 2.32
N LYS A 102 12.66 7.79 1.96
CA LYS A 102 11.45 8.00 1.17
C LYS A 102 10.41 8.84 1.92
N THR A 103 10.19 8.58 3.21
CA THR A 103 9.22 9.32 4.02
C THR A 103 9.64 10.77 4.19
N VAL A 104 10.90 11.03 4.52
CA VAL A 104 11.43 12.40 4.64
C VAL A 104 11.28 13.17 3.32
N LEU A 105 11.58 12.51 2.20
CA LEU A 105 11.42 13.14 0.88
C LEU A 105 9.95 13.40 0.54
N GLU A 106 9.06 12.47 0.86
CA GLU A 106 7.61 12.65 0.67
C GLU A 106 7.06 13.80 1.51
N ASP A 107 7.47 13.92 2.76
CA ASP A 107 7.09 15.03 3.65
C ASP A 107 7.57 16.38 3.09
N TYR A 108 8.81 16.45 2.64
CA TYR A 108 9.37 17.63 1.99
C TYR A 108 8.60 18.01 0.70
N GLU A 109 8.30 17.06 -0.16
CA GLU A 109 7.52 17.27 -1.39
C GLU A 109 6.07 17.70 -1.12
N HIS A 110 5.50 17.35 0.06
CA HIS A 110 4.15 17.72 0.47
C HIS A 110 4.04 19.11 1.12
N GLY A 111 5.13 19.84 1.18
CA GLY A 111 5.16 21.22 1.66
C GLY A 111 5.79 21.43 3.03
N ASN A 112 6.28 20.36 3.68
CA ASN A 112 7.05 20.45 4.93
C ASN A 112 8.53 20.76 4.58
N GLN A 113 8.79 21.99 4.15
CA GLN A 113 10.08 22.38 3.56
C GLN A 113 11.10 22.87 4.60
N HIS A 114 10.67 23.03 5.87
CA HIS A 114 11.56 23.35 6.99
C HIS A 114 11.96 22.04 7.67
N LEU A 115 13.26 21.73 7.65
CA LEU A 115 13.79 20.46 8.16
C LEU A 115 14.77 20.73 9.30
N ALA A 116 14.74 19.86 10.31
CA ALA A 116 15.76 19.77 11.34
C ALA A 116 16.26 18.33 11.45
N ARG A 117 17.56 18.15 11.60
CA ARG A 117 18.20 16.84 11.83
C ARG A 117 18.84 16.82 13.20
N ALA A 118 18.70 15.70 13.89
CA ALA A 118 19.40 15.45 15.14
C ALA A 118 19.94 14.00 15.19
N THR A 119 20.96 13.81 16.01
CA THR A 119 21.42 12.49 16.42
C THR A 119 21.02 12.26 17.86
N LEU A 120 20.32 11.16 18.12
CA LEU A 120 19.86 10.75 19.44
C LEU A 120 20.83 9.71 20.00
N LEU A 121 21.32 9.94 21.20
CA LEU A 121 22.14 8.97 21.93
C LEU A 121 21.48 8.70 23.29
N PRO A 122 21.20 7.45 23.65
CA PRO A 122 20.75 7.12 25.00
C PRO A 122 21.83 7.52 25.99
N ALA A 123 21.44 8.16 27.10
CA ALA A 123 22.39 8.68 28.08
C ALA A 123 23.02 7.59 28.94
N GLN A 124 22.29 6.49 29.16
CA GLN A 124 22.74 5.28 29.86
C GLN A 124 21.97 4.10 29.28
N THR A 125 22.70 3.08 28.78
CA THR A 125 22.12 2.00 28.00
C THR A 125 21.55 0.85 28.85
N ASP A 126 22.04 0.63 30.07
CA ASP A 126 21.95 -0.72 30.62
C ASP A 126 20.70 -1.00 31.46
N HIS A 127 20.20 -0.08 32.28
CA HIS A 127 19.13 -0.41 33.21
C HIS A 127 17.73 0.03 32.74
N VAL A 128 17.61 1.20 32.15
CA VAL A 128 16.30 1.74 31.70
C VAL A 128 15.78 0.99 30.49
N VAL A 129 16.68 0.60 29.58
CA VAL A 129 16.31 -0.17 28.37
C VAL A 129 15.86 -1.57 28.73
N LEU A 130 16.57 -2.23 29.66
CA LEU A 130 16.20 -3.57 30.12
C LEU A 130 14.84 -3.57 30.81
N LEU A 131 14.52 -2.54 31.61
CA LEU A 131 13.18 -2.35 32.20
C LEU A 131 12.10 -2.14 31.12
N GLY A 132 12.38 -1.38 30.08
CA GLY A 132 11.48 -1.20 28.95
C GLY A 132 11.19 -2.52 28.23
N LEU A 133 12.19 -3.36 28.03
CA LEU A 133 12.05 -4.68 27.45
C LEU A 133 11.28 -5.65 28.35
N GLU A 134 11.41 -5.55 29.67
CA GLU A 134 10.60 -6.29 30.64
C GLU A 134 9.11 -5.96 30.49
N CYS A 135 8.79 -4.68 30.27
CA CYS A 135 7.41 -4.23 29.98
C CYS A 135 6.85 -4.80 28.66
N LEU A 136 7.71 -5.20 27.71
CA LEU A 136 7.34 -5.90 26.49
C LEU A 136 7.18 -7.42 26.68
N GLY A 137 7.31 -7.91 27.91
CA GLY A 137 7.11 -9.33 28.27
C GLY A 137 8.33 -10.21 28.05
N ILE A 138 9.54 -9.63 27.97
CA ILE A 138 10.78 -10.38 27.92
C ILE A 138 11.12 -10.85 29.35
N PRO A 139 11.32 -12.16 29.60
CA PRO A 139 11.61 -12.69 30.93
C PRO A 139 12.93 -12.14 31.51
N THR A 140 12.98 -11.95 32.82
CA THR A 140 14.14 -11.36 33.55
C THR A 140 15.45 -12.11 33.36
N ASP A 141 15.40 -13.45 33.29
CA ASP A 141 16.56 -14.29 32.98
C ASP A 141 17.10 -14.01 31.57
N ALA A 142 16.21 -13.77 30.62
CA ALA A 142 16.58 -13.39 29.26
C ALA A 142 17.23 -11.99 29.21
N LEU A 143 16.73 -11.05 30.01
CA LEU A 143 17.29 -9.69 30.09
C LEU A 143 18.70 -9.69 30.65
N THR A 144 19.00 -10.57 31.63
CA THR A 144 20.33 -10.74 32.17
C THR A 144 21.30 -11.19 31.08
N ILE A 145 20.93 -12.20 30.30
CA ILE A 145 21.75 -12.71 29.19
C ILE A 145 21.97 -11.66 28.10
N ILE A 146 20.95 -10.89 27.76
CA ILE A 146 21.06 -9.80 26.80
C ILE A 146 22.04 -8.73 27.31
N GLY A 147 21.97 -8.38 28.59
CA GLY A 147 22.87 -7.43 29.22
C GLY A 147 24.33 -7.88 29.22
N GLU A 148 24.61 -9.17 29.43
CA GLU A 148 25.96 -9.75 29.41
C GLU A 148 26.57 -9.85 28.01
N LEU A 149 25.73 -10.09 26.98
CA LEU A 149 26.16 -10.13 25.58
C LEU A 149 26.31 -8.75 24.94
N ALA A 150 25.73 -7.70 25.53
CA ALA A 150 25.81 -6.34 25.01
C ALA A 150 27.17 -5.71 25.28
N HIS A 151 27.80 -5.14 24.27
CA HIS A 151 29.04 -4.38 24.35
C HIS A 151 28.83 -2.91 23.99
N PRO A 152 28.34 -2.05 24.92
CA PRO A 152 27.96 -0.65 24.64
C PRO A 152 29.06 0.20 24.03
N SER A 153 30.33 -0.16 24.27
CA SER A 153 31.49 0.53 23.69
C SER A 153 31.76 0.19 22.23
N ASN A 154 31.07 -0.82 21.68
CA ASN A 154 31.23 -1.25 20.30
C ASN A 154 29.97 -0.93 19.49
N PRO A 155 29.97 0.14 18.66
CA PRO A 155 28.80 0.50 17.85
C PRO A 155 28.45 -0.52 16.76
N ALA A 156 29.32 -1.47 16.49
CA ALA A 156 29.07 -2.56 15.55
C ALA A 156 28.38 -3.77 16.20
N ASP A 157 28.29 -3.82 17.54
CA ASP A 157 27.65 -4.92 18.24
C ASP A 157 26.15 -5.00 17.96
N PRO A 158 25.63 -6.14 17.45
CA PRO A 158 24.24 -6.28 17.04
C PRO A 158 23.25 -6.10 18.20
N ILE A 159 23.56 -6.62 19.39
CA ILE A 159 22.68 -6.51 20.56
C ILE A 159 22.66 -5.07 21.05
N SER A 160 23.80 -4.41 21.17
CA SER A 160 23.87 -3.01 21.59
C SER A 160 23.12 -2.08 20.65
N ARG A 161 23.14 -2.34 19.34
CA ARG A 161 22.29 -1.62 18.36
C ARG A 161 20.80 -1.86 18.60
N ALA A 162 20.39 -3.09 18.82
CA ALA A 162 19.00 -3.42 19.11
C ALA A 162 18.52 -2.80 20.43
N LEU A 163 19.36 -2.77 21.44
CA LEU A 163 19.06 -2.10 22.71
C LEU A 163 18.96 -0.57 22.57
N ALA A 164 19.86 0.03 21.81
CA ALA A 164 19.79 1.47 21.52
C ALA A 164 18.51 1.83 20.78
N ASP A 165 18.07 0.98 19.86
CA ASP A 165 16.83 1.16 19.12
C ASP A 165 15.60 0.98 20.03
N ALA A 166 15.62 0.01 20.95
CA ALA A 166 14.59 -0.19 21.96
C ALA A 166 14.44 1.03 22.88
N ALA A 167 15.56 1.63 23.30
CA ALA A 167 15.57 2.83 24.14
C ALA A 167 14.86 4.03 23.49
N LEU A 168 14.88 4.10 22.17
CA LEU A 168 14.28 5.21 21.40
C LEU A 168 12.79 5.02 21.11
N LEU A 169 12.23 3.82 21.32
CA LEU A 169 10.82 3.53 21.04
C LEU A 169 9.83 4.38 21.83
N ASP A 170 10.16 4.71 23.07
CA ASP A 170 9.26 5.54 23.89
C ASP A 170 9.21 6.98 23.38
N LEU A 171 10.31 7.49 22.84
CA LEU A 171 10.34 8.77 22.15
C LEU A 171 9.53 8.72 20.85
N ASP A 172 9.66 7.63 20.08
CA ASP A 172 8.89 7.41 18.86
C ASP A 172 7.39 7.34 19.15
N ARG A 173 6.98 6.65 20.21
CA ARG A 173 5.58 6.58 20.67
C ARG A 173 5.06 7.95 21.11
N TYR A 174 5.87 8.70 21.84
CA TYR A 174 5.51 10.06 22.23
C TYR A 174 5.31 10.95 21.01
N ALA A 175 6.27 10.99 20.09
CA ALA A 175 6.22 11.84 18.90
C ALA A 175 5.02 11.49 18.01
N SER A 176 4.79 10.19 17.77
CA SER A 176 3.63 9.69 17.01
C SER A 176 2.30 10.01 17.71
N GLY A 177 2.24 9.87 19.03
CA GLY A 177 1.05 10.17 19.84
C GLY A 177 0.67 11.65 19.83
N GLN A 178 1.65 12.53 19.75
CA GLN A 178 1.46 13.99 19.62
C GLN A 178 1.23 14.44 18.18
N GLY A 179 1.37 13.54 17.19
CA GLY A 179 1.25 13.89 15.78
C GLY A 179 2.36 14.82 15.29
N LEU A 180 3.53 14.72 15.89
CA LEU A 180 4.70 15.52 15.49
C LEU A 180 5.21 15.07 14.12
N PRO A 181 5.74 15.97 13.29
CA PRO A 181 6.33 15.66 11.99
C PRO A 181 7.71 15.00 12.15
N TYR A 182 7.71 13.76 12.55
CA TYR A 182 8.84 13.00 13.09
C TYR A 182 9.16 11.78 12.22
N SER A 183 10.41 11.65 11.81
CA SER A 183 10.94 10.45 11.15
C SER A 183 12.30 10.08 11.73
N ARG A 184 12.49 8.81 12.09
CA ARG A 184 13.74 8.31 12.67
C ARG A 184 14.16 6.97 12.06
N VAL A 185 15.46 6.84 11.82
CA VAL A 185 16.12 5.56 11.55
C VAL A 185 17.38 5.46 12.38
N ALA A 186 17.60 4.35 13.08
CA ALA A 186 18.67 4.20 14.06
C ALA A 186 18.72 5.39 15.03
N SER A 187 19.85 6.04 15.19
CA SER A 187 20.03 7.25 15.99
C SER A 187 19.72 8.56 15.25
N THR A 188 19.43 8.51 13.96
CA THR A 188 19.18 9.70 13.14
C THR A 188 17.70 10.05 13.15
N LEU A 189 17.40 11.28 13.57
CA LEU A 189 16.08 11.87 13.60
C LEU A 189 15.98 13.01 12.58
N VAL A 190 14.87 13.10 11.87
CA VAL A 190 14.49 14.25 11.05
C VAL A 190 13.10 14.72 11.46
N LEU A 191 12.96 16.03 11.67
CA LEU A 191 11.69 16.73 11.82
C LEU A 191 11.43 17.53 10.56
N ALA A 192 10.18 17.53 10.08
CA ALA A 192 9.78 18.24 8.88
C ALA A 192 8.51 19.05 9.15
N ALA A 193 8.51 20.36 8.87
CA ALA A 193 7.37 21.23 9.14
C ALA A 193 7.08 22.20 7.98
N PRO A 194 5.85 22.72 7.88
CA PRO A 194 5.47 23.64 6.81
C PRO A 194 6.04 25.07 7.02
N ASN A 195 6.44 25.42 8.21
CA ASN A 195 7.04 26.70 8.56
C ASN A 195 7.98 26.56 9.76
N GLU A 196 8.76 27.62 10.01
CA GLU A 196 9.78 27.71 11.04
C GLU A 196 9.21 27.59 12.46
N GLU A 197 8.09 28.26 12.74
CA GLU A 197 7.43 28.25 14.05
C GLU A 197 6.99 26.82 14.45
N ARG A 198 6.41 26.06 13.51
CA ARG A 198 6.02 24.68 13.74
C ARG A 198 7.20 23.73 13.87
N LEU A 199 8.31 24.04 13.21
CA LEU A 199 9.54 23.28 13.34
C LEU A 199 10.13 23.47 14.73
N ASP A 200 10.19 24.72 15.22
CA ASP A 200 10.69 25.06 16.56
C ASP A 200 9.83 24.42 17.65
N GLU A 201 8.49 24.47 17.53
CA GLU A 201 7.58 23.76 18.44
C GLU A 201 7.86 22.24 18.49
N ALA A 202 8.10 21.61 17.33
CA ALA A 202 8.40 20.19 17.25
C ALA A 202 9.78 19.85 17.84
N ILE A 203 10.78 20.71 17.63
CA ILE A 203 12.12 20.59 18.23
C ILE A 203 12.03 20.64 19.75
N ASP A 204 11.35 21.65 20.30
CA ASP A 204 11.20 21.83 21.74
C ASP A 204 10.45 20.64 22.38
N ALA A 205 9.39 20.15 21.74
CA ALA A 205 8.62 19.01 22.21
C ALA A 205 9.47 17.72 22.25
N VAL A 206 10.21 17.44 21.18
CA VAL A 206 11.09 16.25 21.11
C VAL A 206 12.26 16.39 22.07
N ALA A 207 12.86 17.57 22.18
CA ALA A 207 13.96 17.81 23.12
C ALA A 207 13.52 17.62 24.57
N GLY A 208 12.36 18.17 24.95
CA GLY A 208 11.78 17.99 26.29
C GLY A 208 11.48 16.53 26.62
N ALA A 209 10.88 15.79 25.69
CA ALA A 209 10.62 14.37 25.85
C ALA A 209 11.92 13.54 25.93
N ALA A 210 12.90 13.83 25.09
CA ALA A 210 14.19 13.14 25.11
C ALA A 210 14.92 13.32 26.45
N VAL A 211 14.95 14.53 26.99
CA VAL A 211 15.53 14.80 28.32
C VAL A 211 14.80 14.03 29.42
N THR A 212 13.46 14.00 29.37
CA THR A 212 12.64 13.27 30.34
C THR A 212 12.92 11.76 30.32
N LEU A 213 13.19 11.22 29.12
CA LEU A 213 13.54 9.80 28.91
C LEU A 213 15.05 9.50 29.10
N GLY A 214 15.84 10.48 29.59
CA GLY A 214 17.28 10.28 29.84
C GLY A 214 18.15 10.19 28.60
N MET A 215 17.69 10.74 27.47
CA MET A 215 18.42 10.76 26.20
C MET A 215 19.23 12.05 26.05
N ARG A 216 20.31 11.99 25.27
CA ARG A 216 21.06 13.16 24.82
C ARG A 216 20.74 13.43 23.37
N ILE A 217 20.37 14.66 23.07
CA ILE A 217 20.30 15.14 21.70
C ILE A 217 21.67 15.73 21.38
N CYS A 218 22.40 15.07 20.50
CA CYS A 218 23.66 15.54 19.96
C CYS A 218 23.40 16.10 18.57
N ASP A 219 24.07 17.20 18.24
CA ASP A 219 24.05 17.79 16.89
C ASP A 219 22.66 18.11 16.36
N LEU A 220 21.81 18.73 17.19
CA LEU A 220 20.59 19.35 16.69
C LEU A 220 21.00 20.50 15.77
N VAL A 221 21.17 20.18 14.50
CA VAL A 221 21.41 21.16 13.46
C VAL A 221 20.05 21.72 13.04
N THR A 222 19.63 22.77 13.74
CA THR A 222 18.56 23.64 13.27
C THR A 222 19.09 24.41 12.07
N GLN A 223 19.05 23.82 10.90
CA GLN A 223 19.37 24.54 9.68
C GLN A 223 18.09 25.09 9.06
N HIS A 224 17.81 26.34 9.41
CA HIS A 224 16.91 27.22 8.64
C HIS A 224 17.37 27.52 7.22
N VAL A 225 18.49 26.97 6.77
CA VAL A 225 19.22 27.59 5.65
C VAL A 225 19.21 26.76 4.39
N ASP A 226 19.14 25.47 4.45
CA ASP A 226 19.18 24.68 3.23
C ASP A 226 18.57 23.28 3.42
N ALA A 227 17.32 23.15 3.02
CA ALA A 227 16.64 21.84 3.01
C ALA A 227 17.42 20.85 2.12
N ASP A 228 18.03 21.32 1.03
CA ASP A 228 18.83 20.49 0.13
C ASP A 228 20.10 19.98 0.84
N ALA A 229 20.75 20.80 1.65
CA ALA A 229 21.91 20.37 2.45
C ALA A 229 21.50 19.36 3.54
N THR A 230 20.33 19.52 4.15
CA THR A 230 19.80 18.57 5.13
C THR A 230 19.47 17.24 4.46
N LEU A 231 18.80 17.26 3.32
CA LEU A 231 18.49 16.07 2.52
C LEU A 231 19.77 15.35 2.07
N ALA A 232 20.76 16.08 1.55
CA ALA A 232 22.06 15.54 1.17
C ALA A 232 22.79 14.89 2.36
N SER A 233 22.66 15.46 3.56
CA SER A 233 23.30 14.93 4.78
C SER A 233 22.75 13.58 5.25
N ILE A 234 21.55 13.20 4.80
CA ILE A 234 20.91 11.89 5.04
C ILE A 234 20.91 10.99 3.81
N GLY A 235 21.77 11.31 2.82
CA GLY A 235 21.96 10.50 1.62
C GLY A 235 20.93 10.73 0.50
N ILE A 236 20.15 11.82 0.58
CA ILE A 236 19.20 12.20 -0.47
C ILE A 236 19.82 13.26 -1.36
N ASP A 237 20.22 12.89 -2.56
CA ASP A 237 20.63 13.84 -3.60
C ASP A 237 19.38 14.55 -4.16
N HIS A 238 18.95 15.60 -3.48
CA HIS A 238 17.85 16.45 -3.96
C HIS A 238 18.42 17.47 -4.94
N VAL A 239 18.17 17.26 -6.24
CA VAL A 239 18.41 18.29 -7.26
C VAL A 239 17.18 19.22 -7.23
N PRO A 240 17.32 20.50 -6.83
CA PRO A 240 16.20 21.42 -6.83
C PRO A 240 15.57 21.44 -8.23
N PRO A 241 14.25 21.42 -8.33
CA PRO A 241 13.58 21.42 -9.60
C PRO A 241 13.96 22.73 -10.32
N SER A 242 14.88 22.65 -11.30
CA SER A 242 14.96 23.71 -12.31
C SER A 242 13.53 23.87 -12.84
N ASP A 243 13.10 25.08 -13.18
CA ASP A 243 11.76 25.47 -13.67
C ASP A 243 11.15 24.62 -14.81
N LYS A 244 11.64 23.40 -14.99
CA LYS A 244 11.05 22.37 -15.84
C LYS A 244 9.87 21.77 -15.09
N LYS A 245 8.65 22.11 -15.54
CA LYS A 245 7.37 21.49 -15.18
C LYS A 245 7.60 20.07 -14.64
N LYS A 246 7.24 19.83 -13.35
CA LYS A 246 7.30 18.52 -12.68
C LYS A 246 6.89 17.43 -13.69
N PRO A 247 7.70 16.41 -13.94
CA PRO A 247 7.26 15.30 -14.77
C PRO A 247 6.06 14.68 -14.06
N THR A 248 4.87 14.86 -14.63
CA THR A 248 3.66 14.23 -14.12
C THR A 248 3.93 12.73 -14.14
N LYS A 249 4.00 12.08 -12.96
CA LYS A 249 4.27 10.63 -12.87
C LYS A 249 3.32 9.93 -13.85
N LEU A 250 3.88 9.13 -14.75
CA LEU A 250 3.19 8.45 -15.88
C LEU A 250 1.88 7.73 -15.46
N ALA A 251 1.74 7.37 -14.19
CA ALA A 251 0.58 6.65 -13.66
C ALA A 251 -0.73 7.47 -13.62
N ASP A 252 -0.67 8.79 -13.68
CA ASP A 252 -1.82 9.64 -13.37
C ASP A 252 -2.66 10.08 -14.58
N ARG A 253 -2.20 9.85 -15.82
CA ARG A 253 -2.93 10.25 -17.02
C ARG A 253 -3.36 9.08 -17.88
N ILE A 254 -4.67 8.94 -18.06
CA ILE A 254 -5.26 7.90 -18.90
C ILE A 254 -5.81 8.54 -20.18
N LEU A 255 -5.46 7.94 -21.32
CA LEU A 255 -6.04 8.31 -22.61
C LEU A 255 -7.24 7.39 -22.91
N TYR A 256 -8.43 7.94 -22.86
CA TYR A 256 -9.66 7.25 -23.27
C TYR A 256 -9.96 7.53 -24.74
N VAL A 257 -10.08 6.48 -25.53
CA VAL A 257 -10.47 6.56 -26.94
C VAL A 257 -11.69 5.66 -27.14
N GLY A 258 -12.86 6.28 -27.32
CA GLY A 258 -14.15 5.55 -27.45
C GLY A 258 -14.90 5.87 -28.72
N ARG A 259 -14.25 6.50 -29.71
CA ARG A 259 -14.87 6.83 -30.98
C ARG A 259 -14.62 5.72 -31.99
N ASP A 260 -15.69 5.15 -32.54
CA ASP A 260 -15.60 4.13 -33.58
C ASP A 260 -14.85 4.65 -34.81
N GLY A 261 -13.95 3.82 -35.33
CA GLY A 261 -13.09 4.13 -36.48
C GLY A 261 -11.89 5.04 -36.15
N ALA A 262 -11.75 5.50 -34.90
CA ALA A 262 -10.55 6.23 -34.49
C ALA A 262 -9.31 5.33 -34.52
N ARG A 263 -8.14 5.93 -34.73
CA ARG A 263 -6.86 5.23 -34.76
C ARG A 263 -5.83 5.92 -33.90
N VAL A 264 -5.21 5.17 -32.98
CA VAL A 264 -4.09 5.65 -32.15
C VAL A 264 -2.78 5.27 -32.80
N HIS A 265 -1.91 6.26 -33.03
CA HIS A 265 -0.58 6.05 -33.57
C HIS A 265 0.47 6.97 -32.94
N VAL A 266 1.74 6.67 -33.14
CA VAL A 266 2.88 7.48 -32.65
C VAL A 266 3.57 8.16 -33.84
N LYS A 267 3.77 9.48 -33.74
CA LYS A 267 4.57 10.27 -34.70
C LYS A 267 5.27 11.41 -33.98
N GLY A 268 6.58 11.61 -34.26
CA GLY A 268 7.34 12.74 -33.71
C GLY A 268 7.33 12.83 -32.17
N GLY A 269 7.42 11.70 -31.46
CA GLY A 269 7.41 11.68 -29.98
C GLY A 269 6.02 11.93 -29.33
N ARG A 270 4.95 11.96 -30.14
CA ARG A 270 3.59 12.21 -29.69
C ARG A 270 2.67 11.03 -30.01
N LEU A 271 1.66 10.84 -29.17
CA LEU A 271 0.49 10.02 -29.47
C LEU A 271 -0.52 10.89 -30.21
N LEU A 272 -0.96 10.41 -31.37
CA LEU A 272 -2.01 11.00 -32.16
C LEU A 272 -3.21 10.07 -32.16
N VAL A 273 -4.39 10.67 -32.05
CA VAL A 273 -5.67 9.99 -32.19
C VAL A 273 -6.38 10.59 -33.38
N ASP A 274 -6.36 9.90 -34.50
CA ASP A 274 -7.11 10.31 -35.68
C ASP A 274 -8.57 9.91 -35.50
N GLY A 275 -9.46 10.83 -35.75
CA GLY A 275 -10.89 10.59 -35.84
C GLY A 275 -11.32 10.13 -37.24
N PRO A 276 -12.59 9.67 -37.40
CA PRO A 276 -13.19 9.53 -38.71
C PRO A 276 -13.18 10.87 -39.46
N ALA A 277 -13.33 10.83 -40.79
CA ALA A 277 -13.24 11.99 -41.66
C ALA A 277 -14.07 13.19 -41.13
N GLY A 278 -13.42 14.37 -41.10
CA GLY A 278 -14.02 15.63 -40.64
C GLY A 278 -13.81 15.99 -39.17
N ILE A 279 -13.10 15.18 -38.38
CA ILE A 279 -12.82 15.46 -36.97
C ILE A 279 -11.34 15.71 -36.77
N PRO A 280 -10.97 16.83 -36.10
CA PRO A 280 -9.56 17.14 -35.85
C PRO A 280 -8.86 16.06 -35.06
N ALA A 281 -7.63 15.71 -35.47
CA ALA A 281 -6.77 14.80 -34.74
C ALA A 281 -6.39 15.36 -33.37
N THR A 282 -6.44 14.54 -32.33
CA THR A 282 -5.94 14.91 -31.01
C THR A 282 -4.48 14.48 -30.88
N SER A 283 -3.63 15.37 -30.38
CA SER A 283 -2.18 15.10 -30.22
C SER A 283 -1.74 15.32 -28.79
N LEU A 284 -1.10 14.32 -28.19
CA LEU A 284 -0.60 14.32 -26.82
C LEU A 284 0.88 13.90 -26.76
N PRO A 285 1.71 14.53 -25.91
CA PRO A 285 3.05 14.01 -25.66
C PRO A 285 2.96 12.59 -25.12
N LYS A 286 3.69 11.64 -25.72
CA LYS A 286 3.63 10.22 -25.31
C LYS A 286 4.03 10.00 -23.84
N ASN A 287 4.95 10.83 -23.30
CA ASN A 287 5.43 10.74 -21.93
C ASN A 287 4.36 11.18 -20.89
N ASN A 288 3.26 11.78 -21.33
CA ASN A 288 2.15 12.19 -20.47
C ASN A 288 1.06 11.12 -20.33
N VAL A 289 1.23 9.95 -20.94
CA VAL A 289 0.21 8.89 -20.95
C VAL A 289 0.75 7.66 -20.22
N GLY A 290 0.11 7.31 -19.12
CA GLY A 290 0.42 6.13 -18.31
C GLY A 290 -0.44 4.90 -18.65
N ARG A 291 -1.59 5.11 -19.29
CA ARG A 291 -2.49 4.05 -19.75
C ARG A 291 -3.32 4.51 -20.94
N ILE A 292 -3.67 3.58 -21.81
CA ILE A 292 -4.60 3.81 -22.92
C ILE A 292 -5.82 2.89 -22.73
N VAL A 293 -7.02 3.44 -22.78
CA VAL A 293 -8.28 2.68 -22.76
C VAL A 293 -8.97 2.85 -24.10
N LEU A 294 -9.07 1.74 -24.84
CA LEU A 294 -9.74 1.68 -26.14
C LEU A 294 -11.13 1.09 -25.95
N SER A 295 -12.19 1.80 -26.35
CA SER A 295 -13.57 1.33 -26.22
C SER A 295 -14.24 1.24 -27.60
N GLY A 296 -14.69 0.05 -27.97
CA GLY A 296 -15.31 -0.21 -29.26
C GLY A 296 -14.30 -0.47 -30.39
N ASN A 297 -14.64 -0.07 -31.61
CA ASN A 297 -13.81 -0.30 -32.78
C ASN A 297 -12.76 0.80 -32.97
N VAL A 298 -11.71 0.76 -32.15
CA VAL A 298 -10.58 1.69 -32.18
C VAL A 298 -9.31 0.97 -32.62
N GLY A 299 -8.66 1.48 -33.66
CA GLY A 299 -7.40 0.95 -34.18
C GLY A 299 -6.20 1.38 -33.33
N LEU A 300 -5.24 0.46 -33.14
CA LEU A 300 -3.93 0.74 -32.53
C LEU A 300 -2.82 0.38 -33.52
N SER A 301 -2.01 1.35 -33.90
CA SER A 301 -0.91 1.10 -34.84
C SER A 301 0.18 0.23 -34.23
N ALA A 302 0.95 -0.48 -35.07
CA ALA A 302 2.08 -1.29 -34.63
C ALA A 302 3.11 -0.46 -33.84
N GLY A 303 3.38 0.78 -34.26
CA GLY A 303 4.29 1.70 -33.57
C GLY A 303 3.77 2.10 -32.18
N ALA A 304 2.47 2.40 -32.04
CA ALA A 304 1.86 2.74 -30.75
C ALA A 304 1.86 1.54 -29.81
N ARG A 305 1.53 0.35 -30.31
CA ARG A 305 1.59 -0.91 -29.57
C ARG A 305 3.00 -1.20 -29.05
N SER A 306 3.99 -1.16 -29.94
CA SER A 306 5.39 -1.44 -29.59
C SER A 306 5.95 -0.41 -28.58
N TRP A 307 5.57 0.86 -28.73
CA TRP A 307 5.92 1.89 -27.75
C TRP A 307 5.26 1.60 -26.39
N ALA A 308 3.97 1.34 -26.34
CA ALA A 308 3.24 1.10 -25.10
C ALA A 308 3.86 -0.07 -24.32
N MET A 309 4.15 -1.19 -24.99
CA MET A 309 4.76 -2.37 -24.37
C MET A 309 6.17 -2.10 -23.83
N ARG A 310 7.01 -1.32 -24.53
CA ARG A 310 8.37 -0.96 -24.05
C ARG A 310 8.37 0.09 -22.95
N SER A 311 7.38 0.98 -22.94
CA SER A 311 7.27 2.07 -21.97
C SER A 311 6.46 1.72 -20.75
N SER A 312 6.10 0.45 -20.56
CA SER A 312 5.23 -0.04 -19.48
C SER A 312 3.88 0.71 -19.40
N VAL A 313 3.35 1.12 -20.55
CA VAL A 313 2.04 1.75 -20.70
C VAL A 313 1.02 0.65 -21.04
N ASP A 314 0.07 0.42 -20.15
CA ASP A 314 -0.97 -0.59 -20.38
C ASP A 314 -1.96 -0.11 -21.44
N VAL A 315 -2.36 -0.99 -22.35
CA VAL A 315 -3.46 -0.74 -23.27
C VAL A 315 -4.61 -1.68 -22.92
N VAL A 316 -5.72 -1.11 -22.48
CA VAL A 316 -6.93 -1.86 -22.10
C VAL A 316 -7.95 -1.75 -23.21
N CYS A 317 -8.49 -2.90 -23.61
CA CYS A 317 -9.54 -2.99 -24.63
C CYS A 317 -10.89 -3.27 -23.96
N LEU A 318 -11.85 -2.41 -24.22
CA LEU A 318 -13.24 -2.56 -23.80
C LEU A 318 -14.13 -2.71 -25.04
N SER A 319 -15.18 -3.51 -24.93
CA SER A 319 -16.24 -3.52 -25.96
C SER A 319 -16.93 -2.15 -26.03
N ARG A 320 -17.69 -1.92 -27.08
CA ARG A 320 -18.54 -0.73 -27.22
C ARG A 320 -19.50 -0.54 -26.02
N ARG A 321 -19.91 -1.65 -25.40
CA ARG A 321 -20.77 -1.70 -24.20
C ARG A 321 -20.00 -1.55 -22.89
N GLY A 322 -18.66 -1.40 -22.94
CA GLY A 322 -17.80 -1.27 -21.77
C GLY A 322 -17.36 -2.61 -21.14
N SER A 323 -17.67 -3.76 -21.72
CA SER A 323 -17.16 -5.04 -21.21
C SER A 323 -15.67 -5.16 -21.47
N TYR A 324 -14.91 -5.59 -20.46
CA TYR A 324 -13.48 -5.86 -20.57
C TYR A 324 -13.23 -6.99 -21.57
N GLN A 325 -12.38 -6.75 -22.57
CA GLN A 325 -12.02 -7.70 -23.62
C GLN A 325 -10.60 -8.23 -23.45
N GLY A 326 -9.72 -7.45 -22.84
CA GLY A 326 -8.32 -7.81 -22.62
C GLY A 326 -7.43 -6.59 -22.49
N SER A 327 -6.13 -6.85 -22.28
CA SER A 327 -5.10 -5.80 -22.20
C SER A 327 -3.82 -6.24 -22.89
N LEU A 328 -3.05 -5.26 -23.39
CA LEU A 328 -1.66 -5.44 -23.81
C LEU A 328 -0.77 -4.93 -22.67
N VAL A 329 0.03 -5.81 -22.14
CA VAL A 329 0.96 -5.55 -21.02
C VAL A 329 2.38 -5.82 -21.49
N GLY A 330 3.30 -4.92 -21.17
CA GLY A 330 4.71 -5.11 -21.49
C GLY A 330 5.34 -6.24 -20.66
N ALA A 331 6.38 -6.87 -21.17
CA ALA A 331 7.06 -8.00 -20.53
C ALA A 331 7.56 -7.68 -19.10
N ASN A 332 7.91 -6.42 -18.84
CA ASN A 332 8.39 -5.97 -17.53
C ASN A 332 7.29 -5.83 -16.46
N ARG A 333 6.02 -6.01 -16.84
CA ARG A 333 4.85 -5.94 -15.94
C ARG A 333 4.07 -7.26 -15.91
N GLY A 334 4.70 -8.35 -16.32
CA GLY A 334 4.10 -9.67 -16.30
C GLY A 334 3.97 -10.23 -14.88
N THR A 335 3.19 -11.30 -14.77
CA THR A 335 3.03 -12.09 -13.54
C THR A 335 4.39 -12.66 -13.11
N HIS A 336 4.75 -12.45 -11.85
CA HIS A 336 5.94 -13.06 -11.27
C HIS A 336 5.66 -14.51 -10.86
N ALA A 337 6.53 -15.45 -11.24
CA ALA A 337 6.32 -16.88 -11.01
C ALA A 337 6.08 -17.21 -9.52
N SER A 338 6.86 -16.62 -8.61
CA SER A 338 6.70 -16.81 -7.17
C SER A 338 5.32 -16.35 -6.65
N ARG A 339 4.83 -15.20 -7.14
CA ARG A 339 3.51 -14.68 -6.79
C ARG A 339 2.39 -15.51 -7.37
N LEU A 340 2.55 -15.99 -8.61
CA LEU A 340 1.58 -16.88 -9.24
C LEU A 340 1.43 -18.18 -8.44
N LEU A 341 2.55 -18.80 -8.04
CA LEU A 341 2.52 -19.99 -7.20
C LEU A 341 1.85 -19.74 -5.86
N ALA A 342 2.12 -18.58 -5.21
CA ALA A 342 1.46 -18.19 -3.98
C ALA A 342 -0.05 -17.97 -4.18
N GLN A 343 -0.48 -17.35 -5.28
CA GLN A 343 -1.89 -17.21 -5.61
C GLN A 343 -2.59 -18.57 -5.78
N VAL A 344 -1.95 -19.51 -6.50
CA VAL A 344 -2.48 -20.86 -6.67
C VAL A 344 -2.57 -21.59 -5.33
N ALA A 345 -1.56 -21.48 -4.48
CA ALA A 345 -1.60 -22.06 -3.13
C ALA A 345 -2.76 -21.49 -2.31
N LEU A 346 -2.93 -20.16 -2.31
CA LEU A 346 -4.02 -19.49 -1.59
C LEU A 346 -5.42 -19.96 -2.02
N THR A 347 -5.62 -20.28 -3.32
CA THR A 347 -6.95 -20.77 -3.78
C THR A 347 -7.36 -22.11 -3.16
N ARG A 348 -6.40 -22.85 -2.60
CA ARG A 348 -6.60 -24.17 -1.98
C ARG A 348 -6.53 -24.12 -0.44
N ASP A 349 -6.13 -22.99 0.12
CA ASP A 349 -5.97 -22.79 1.56
C ASP A 349 -7.12 -21.93 2.10
N GLU A 350 -8.19 -22.56 2.54
CA GLU A 350 -9.36 -21.87 3.09
C GLU A 350 -9.04 -21.12 4.38
N THR A 351 -8.06 -21.56 5.15
CA THR A 351 -7.67 -20.92 6.42
C THR A 351 -7.12 -19.51 6.20
N ARG A 352 -6.44 -19.28 5.08
CA ARG A 352 -5.95 -17.96 4.65
C ARG A 352 -6.93 -17.23 3.73
N ARG A 353 -7.62 -17.97 2.87
CA ARG A 353 -8.51 -17.42 1.85
C ARG A 353 -9.75 -16.77 2.46
N VAL A 354 -10.41 -17.45 3.42
CA VAL A 354 -11.65 -16.97 4.05
C VAL A 354 -11.45 -15.63 4.76
N PRO A 355 -10.45 -15.44 5.66
CA PRO A 355 -10.21 -14.14 6.28
C PRO A 355 -9.91 -13.02 5.27
N LEU A 356 -9.15 -13.31 4.22
CA LEU A 356 -8.82 -12.31 3.19
C LEU A 356 -10.07 -11.93 2.37
N ALA A 357 -10.90 -12.91 1.99
CA ALA A 357 -12.18 -12.66 1.31
C ALA A 357 -13.13 -11.82 2.19
N ALA A 358 -13.23 -12.15 3.49
CA ALA A 358 -14.03 -11.40 4.45
C ALA A 358 -13.55 -9.95 4.58
N ALA A 359 -12.24 -9.70 4.59
CA ALA A 359 -11.67 -8.37 4.62
C ALA A 359 -12.01 -7.56 3.37
N LEU A 360 -11.91 -8.16 2.17
CA LEU A 360 -12.26 -7.52 0.89
C LEU A 360 -13.74 -7.14 0.84
N ILE A 361 -14.64 -8.07 1.18
CA ILE A 361 -16.08 -7.82 1.18
C ILE A 361 -16.48 -6.87 2.31
N GLY A 362 -15.86 -6.97 3.48
CA GLY A 362 -16.05 -6.04 4.58
C GLY A 362 -15.70 -4.60 4.22
N ALA A 363 -14.65 -4.39 3.42
CA ALA A 363 -14.28 -3.07 2.91
C ALA A 363 -15.32 -2.53 1.90
N LYS A 364 -15.87 -3.38 1.02
CA LYS A 364 -16.99 -3.03 0.14
C LYS A 364 -18.20 -2.54 0.93
N ILE A 365 -18.67 -3.36 1.89
CA ILE A 365 -19.86 -3.04 2.69
C ILE A 365 -19.64 -1.73 3.45
N ARG A 366 -18.44 -1.49 3.98
CA ARG A 366 -18.08 -0.22 4.63
C ARG A 366 -18.21 0.96 3.67
N GLY A 367 -17.71 0.83 2.44
CA GLY A 367 -17.86 1.85 1.40
C GLY A 367 -19.32 2.13 1.03
N GLN A 368 -20.14 1.10 0.92
CA GLN A 368 -21.58 1.21 0.67
C GLN A 368 -22.29 1.96 1.81
N ILE A 369 -22.03 1.58 3.07
CA ILE A 369 -22.56 2.26 4.25
C ILE A 369 -22.16 3.74 4.23
N HIS A 370 -20.90 4.06 3.92
CA HIS A 370 -20.43 5.44 3.83
C HIS A 370 -21.23 6.26 2.81
N VAL A 371 -21.47 5.71 1.63
CA VAL A 371 -22.25 6.39 0.57
C VAL A 371 -23.69 6.65 1.02
N LEU A 372 -24.38 5.65 1.59
CA LEU A 372 -25.75 5.80 2.09
C LEU A 372 -25.82 6.80 3.24
N THR A 373 -24.91 6.72 4.21
CA THR A 373 -24.86 7.66 5.35
C THR A 373 -24.67 9.10 4.87
N ARG A 374 -23.82 9.31 3.87
CA ARG A 374 -23.59 10.65 3.29
C ARG A 374 -24.82 11.19 2.59
N ILE A 375 -25.54 10.34 1.86
CA ILE A 375 -26.82 10.73 1.20
C ILE A 375 -27.88 10.98 2.27
N ALA A 376 -28.03 10.10 3.27
CA ALA A 376 -29.00 10.24 4.34
C ALA A 376 -28.86 11.57 5.11
N ARG A 377 -27.63 11.94 5.46
CA ARG A 377 -27.32 13.22 6.13
C ARG A 377 -27.69 14.44 5.29
N ARG A 378 -27.49 14.36 3.98
CA ARG A 378 -27.79 15.47 3.05
C ARG A 378 -29.30 15.63 2.84
N ASP A 379 -30.04 14.53 2.77
CA ASP A 379 -31.45 14.49 2.40
C ASP A 379 -32.37 14.37 3.61
N ASN A 380 -31.80 14.29 4.82
CA ASN A 380 -32.53 14.03 6.08
C ASN A 380 -33.46 12.79 5.98
N ASN A 381 -32.98 11.72 5.33
CA ASN A 381 -33.77 10.53 5.03
C ASN A 381 -33.54 9.45 6.09
N VAL A 382 -34.55 9.20 6.94
CA VAL A 382 -34.49 8.26 8.06
C VAL A 382 -34.50 6.79 7.58
N HIS A 383 -35.16 6.48 6.47
CA HIS A 383 -35.24 5.10 5.96
C HIS A 383 -33.89 4.51 5.56
N LEU A 384 -32.93 5.36 5.19
CA LEU A 384 -31.56 4.92 4.90
C LEU A 384 -30.81 4.48 6.17
N ALA A 385 -31.23 4.95 7.35
CA ALA A 385 -30.61 4.57 8.62
C ALA A 385 -30.84 3.09 8.96
N ASP A 386 -32.05 2.58 8.73
CA ASP A 386 -32.38 1.17 8.96
C ASP A 386 -31.56 0.26 8.04
N THR A 387 -31.46 0.60 6.76
CA THR A 387 -30.63 -0.14 5.81
C THR A 387 -29.16 -0.13 6.23
N THR A 388 -28.62 1.02 6.65
CA THR A 388 -27.22 1.09 7.11
C THR A 388 -26.99 0.30 8.39
N ALA A 389 -27.95 0.27 9.33
CA ALA A 389 -27.88 -0.54 10.54
C ALA A 389 -27.82 -2.04 10.22
N LEU A 390 -28.66 -2.51 9.28
CA LEU A 390 -28.66 -3.89 8.80
C LEU A 390 -27.32 -4.24 8.11
N MET A 391 -26.81 -3.35 7.28
CA MET A 391 -25.51 -3.55 6.63
C MET A 391 -24.35 -3.58 7.63
N HIS A 392 -24.43 -2.79 8.71
CA HIS A 392 -23.46 -2.89 9.81
C HIS A 392 -23.52 -4.27 10.50
N ALA A 393 -24.71 -4.85 10.68
CA ALA A 393 -24.86 -6.19 11.25
C ALA A 393 -24.21 -7.24 10.33
N TRP A 394 -24.51 -7.23 9.05
CA TRP A 394 -23.87 -8.12 8.07
C TRP A 394 -22.36 -7.98 8.02
N ARG A 395 -21.84 -6.75 8.09
CA ARG A 395 -20.38 -6.54 8.14
C ARG A 395 -19.75 -7.15 9.41
N ARG A 396 -20.44 -7.10 10.55
CA ARG A 396 -19.97 -7.75 11.79
C ARG A 396 -19.97 -9.27 11.66
N SER A 397 -21.01 -9.87 11.07
CA SER A 397 -21.09 -11.33 10.92
C SER A 397 -19.98 -11.92 10.01
N LEU A 398 -19.29 -11.10 9.20
CA LEU A 398 -18.13 -11.55 8.43
C LEU A 398 -16.97 -12.08 9.31
N HIS A 399 -16.93 -11.79 10.61
CA HIS A 399 -15.93 -12.34 11.53
C HIS A 399 -16.21 -13.79 11.96
N GLU A 400 -17.43 -14.27 11.76
CA GLU A 400 -17.88 -15.59 12.19
C GLU A 400 -17.99 -16.60 11.04
N VAL A 401 -17.82 -16.14 9.79
CA VAL A 401 -17.97 -16.98 8.60
C VAL A 401 -16.84 -18.00 8.48
N ARG A 402 -17.16 -19.16 7.95
CA ARG A 402 -16.23 -20.28 7.79
C ARG A 402 -15.96 -20.66 6.34
N SER A 403 -16.69 -20.07 5.40
CA SER A 403 -16.54 -20.37 3.97
C SER A 403 -16.69 -19.11 3.11
N VAL A 404 -16.06 -19.14 1.93
CA VAL A 404 -16.23 -18.07 0.94
C VAL A 404 -17.69 -17.99 0.44
N ASN A 405 -18.42 -19.08 0.41
CA ASN A 405 -19.83 -19.09 -0.01
C ASN A 405 -20.72 -18.29 0.96
N GLU A 406 -20.49 -18.42 2.26
CA GLU A 406 -21.20 -17.58 3.27
C GLU A 406 -20.88 -16.09 3.08
N ILE A 407 -19.61 -15.75 2.82
CA ILE A 407 -19.19 -14.38 2.53
C ILE A 407 -19.92 -13.84 1.31
N MET A 408 -20.02 -14.62 0.24
CA MET A 408 -20.72 -14.23 -0.98
C MET A 408 -22.23 -14.12 -0.80
N GLY A 409 -22.83 -14.90 0.11
CA GLY A 409 -24.22 -14.75 0.54
C GLY A 409 -24.46 -13.40 1.22
N ILE A 410 -23.60 -13.03 2.18
CA ILE A 410 -23.64 -11.73 2.87
C ILE A 410 -23.42 -10.58 1.87
N GLU A 411 -22.46 -10.74 0.94
CA GLU A 411 -22.21 -9.76 -0.14
C GLU A 411 -23.46 -9.53 -0.99
N GLY A 412 -24.12 -10.60 -1.41
CA GLY A 412 -25.33 -10.54 -2.22
C GLY A 412 -26.46 -9.83 -1.51
N ALA A 413 -26.75 -10.20 -0.24
CA ALA A 413 -27.78 -9.57 0.58
C ALA A 413 -27.50 -8.07 0.81
N SER A 414 -26.25 -7.74 1.18
CA SER A 414 -25.83 -6.35 1.38
C SER A 414 -25.92 -5.53 0.10
N SER A 415 -25.51 -6.09 -1.05
CA SER A 415 -25.60 -5.40 -2.34
C SER A 415 -27.04 -5.19 -2.79
N ALA A 416 -27.94 -6.14 -2.55
CA ALA A 416 -29.36 -5.99 -2.87
C ALA A 416 -29.97 -4.82 -2.06
N ALA A 417 -29.81 -4.83 -0.75
CA ALA A 417 -30.32 -3.77 0.13
C ALA A 417 -29.69 -2.39 -0.20
N TYR A 418 -28.41 -2.36 -0.54
CA TYR A 418 -27.73 -1.14 -0.94
C TYR A 418 -28.30 -0.52 -2.22
N PHE A 419 -28.50 -1.32 -3.27
CA PHE A 419 -29.03 -0.80 -4.53
C PHE A 419 -30.52 -0.47 -4.44
N ASP A 420 -31.27 -1.16 -3.61
CA ASP A 420 -32.63 -0.82 -3.28
C ASP A 420 -32.73 0.57 -2.62
N ALA A 421 -31.90 0.79 -1.59
CA ALA A 421 -31.76 2.09 -0.94
C ALA A 421 -31.30 3.20 -1.90
N LEU A 422 -30.32 2.92 -2.78
CA LEU A 422 -29.89 3.90 -3.79
C LEU A 422 -30.98 4.24 -4.79
N SER A 423 -31.86 3.31 -5.14
CA SER A 423 -32.95 3.55 -6.06
C SER A 423 -33.92 4.63 -5.57
N MET A 424 -34.08 4.74 -4.25
CA MET A 424 -34.90 5.78 -3.61
C MET A 424 -34.21 7.16 -3.58
N CYS A 425 -32.92 7.23 -3.91
CA CYS A 425 -32.12 8.46 -3.84
C CYS A 425 -31.92 9.15 -5.18
N VAL A 426 -32.41 8.59 -6.28
CA VAL A 426 -32.40 9.23 -7.60
C VAL A 426 -33.59 10.18 -7.74
N PRO A 427 -33.53 11.20 -8.65
CA PRO A 427 -34.66 12.03 -8.95
C PRO A 427 -35.86 11.22 -9.46
N ALA A 428 -37.10 11.61 -9.07
CA ALA A 428 -38.32 10.83 -9.34
C ALA A 428 -38.61 10.57 -10.84
N ASP A 429 -38.07 11.39 -11.73
CA ASP A 429 -38.19 11.23 -13.17
C ASP A 429 -37.10 10.35 -13.80
N VAL A 430 -36.18 9.82 -12.99
CA VAL A 430 -35.12 8.89 -13.43
C VAL A 430 -35.52 7.47 -13.05
N PRO A 431 -35.89 6.60 -14.00
CA PRO A 431 -36.21 5.21 -13.70
C PRO A 431 -35.00 4.48 -13.15
N PHE A 432 -35.09 3.96 -11.91
CA PHE A 432 -34.07 3.11 -11.29
C PHE A 432 -34.73 2.15 -10.30
N HIS A 433 -34.95 0.90 -10.72
CA HIS A 433 -35.64 -0.13 -9.92
C HIS A 433 -34.66 -1.18 -9.35
N GLY A 434 -33.52 -0.71 -8.87
CA GLY A 434 -32.45 -1.57 -8.38
C GLY A 434 -31.43 -1.96 -9.47
N ARG A 435 -30.50 -2.84 -9.12
CA ARG A 435 -29.36 -3.18 -10.01
C ARG A 435 -29.71 -4.21 -11.06
N SER A 436 -29.71 -3.83 -12.36
CA SER A 436 -29.74 -4.73 -13.50
C SER A 436 -28.41 -4.70 -14.26
N ARG A 437 -27.85 -5.88 -14.60
CA ARG A 437 -26.49 -5.96 -15.12
C ARG A 437 -26.41 -6.35 -16.60
N ARG A 438 -27.19 -7.30 -17.05
CA ARG A 438 -27.10 -7.90 -18.38
C ARG A 438 -28.51 -8.24 -18.90
N PRO A 439 -29.08 -7.38 -19.70
CA PRO A 439 -28.63 -6.02 -20.04
C PRO A 439 -28.96 -5.00 -18.94
N PRO A 440 -28.29 -3.82 -18.92
CA PRO A 440 -28.76 -2.66 -18.15
C PRO A 440 -30.13 -2.22 -18.69
N ARG A 441 -31.11 -1.94 -17.81
CA ARG A 441 -32.49 -1.63 -18.23
C ARG A 441 -32.84 -0.14 -18.19
N ASP A 442 -31.97 0.67 -17.62
CA ASP A 442 -32.16 2.09 -17.39
C ASP A 442 -30.82 2.86 -17.43
N LEU A 443 -30.90 4.18 -17.46
CA LEU A 443 -29.75 5.08 -17.48
C LEU A 443 -28.82 4.89 -16.28
N PRO A 444 -29.28 4.83 -15.01
CA PRO A 444 -28.41 4.56 -13.86
C PRO A 444 -27.62 3.25 -14.02
N ASN A 445 -28.28 2.18 -14.43
CA ASN A 445 -27.63 0.89 -14.62
C ASN A 445 -26.63 0.88 -15.78
N ALA A 446 -26.90 1.62 -16.87
CA ALA A 446 -25.96 1.81 -17.96
C ALA A 446 -24.72 2.58 -17.50
N ALA A 447 -24.90 3.65 -16.72
CA ALA A 447 -23.81 4.46 -16.16
C ALA A 447 -22.96 3.67 -15.16
N LEU A 448 -23.61 2.96 -14.22
CA LEU A 448 -22.91 2.09 -13.27
C LEU A 448 -22.09 1.01 -13.98
N SER A 449 -22.67 0.37 -15.01
CA SER A 449 -21.99 -0.69 -15.74
C SER A 449 -20.77 -0.18 -16.49
N TYR A 450 -20.87 0.99 -17.11
CA TYR A 450 -19.76 1.60 -17.82
C TYR A 450 -18.67 2.10 -16.83
N GLY A 451 -19.04 2.74 -15.74
CA GLY A 451 -18.11 3.16 -14.69
C GLY A 451 -17.37 1.99 -14.05
N TYR A 452 -18.06 0.87 -13.82
CA TYR A 452 -17.41 -0.34 -13.32
C TYR A 452 -16.43 -0.96 -14.32
N ALA A 453 -16.66 -0.84 -15.62
CA ALA A 453 -15.71 -1.30 -16.61
C ALA A 453 -14.41 -0.45 -16.61
N ILE A 454 -14.55 0.87 -16.42
CA ILE A 454 -13.40 1.77 -16.25
C ILE A 454 -12.60 1.36 -14.99
N LEU A 455 -13.27 1.25 -13.85
CA LEU A 455 -12.63 0.86 -12.59
C LEU A 455 -11.98 -0.53 -12.68
N LEU A 456 -12.65 -1.50 -13.33
CA LEU A 456 -12.07 -2.83 -13.56
C LEU A 456 -10.76 -2.74 -14.33
N SER A 457 -10.70 -1.90 -15.36
CA SER A 457 -9.47 -1.71 -16.15
C SER A 457 -8.32 -1.15 -15.31
N GLU A 458 -8.61 -0.26 -14.35
CA GLU A 458 -7.60 0.24 -13.42
C GLU A 458 -7.11 -0.83 -12.45
N CYS A 459 -8.04 -1.64 -11.91
CA CYS A 459 -7.68 -2.74 -11.02
C CYS A 459 -6.85 -3.82 -11.72
N VAL A 460 -7.19 -4.18 -12.97
CA VAL A 460 -6.38 -5.11 -13.78
C VAL A 460 -4.96 -4.58 -13.95
N GLY A 461 -4.80 -3.31 -14.33
CA GLY A 461 -3.48 -2.70 -14.49
C GLY A 461 -2.70 -2.61 -13.17
N ALA A 462 -3.38 -2.35 -12.05
CA ALA A 462 -2.75 -2.32 -10.74
C ALA A 462 -2.26 -3.71 -10.29
N LEU A 463 -3.04 -4.76 -10.56
CA LEU A 463 -2.63 -6.15 -10.26
C LEU A 463 -1.45 -6.59 -11.11
N HIS A 464 -1.44 -6.30 -12.42
CA HIS A 464 -0.28 -6.56 -13.26
C HIS A 464 0.97 -5.82 -12.78
N ALA A 465 0.83 -4.54 -12.38
CA ALA A 465 1.93 -3.78 -11.83
C ALA A 465 2.42 -4.34 -10.48
N ALA A 466 1.52 -4.96 -9.71
CA ALA A 466 1.86 -5.70 -8.49
C ALA A 466 2.33 -7.14 -8.76
N GLY A 467 2.52 -7.55 -10.02
CA GLY A 467 2.98 -8.90 -10.41
C GLY A 467 2.00 -10.02 -10.09
N LEU A 468 0.70 -9.72 -10.03
CA LEU A 468 -0.37 -10.68 -9.77
C LEU A 468 -1.14 -11.00 -11.03
N ASP A 469 -1.62 -12.25 -11.14
CA ASP A 469 -2.57 -12.66 -12.18
C ASP A 469 -3.99 -12.20 -11.79
N PRO A 470 -4.66 -11.40 -12.62
CA PRO A 470 -6.00 -10.89 -12.32
C PRO A 470 -7.10 -11.96 -12.28
N CYS A 471 -6.88 -13.15 -12.81
CA CYS A 471 -7.89 -14.21 -12.91
C CYS A 471 -7.99 -15.07 -11.65
N LEU A 472 -6.94 -15.13 -10.82
CA LEU A 472 -6.90 -15.95 -9.61
C LEU A 472 -7.53 -15.21 -8.43
N GLY A 473 -8.87 -15.23 -8.35
CA GLY A 473 -9.64 -14.53 -7.33
C GLY A 473 -9.56 -15.17 -5.93
N VAL A 474 -9.85 -14.35 -4.94
CA VAL A 474 -9.92 -14.71 -3.52
C VAL A 474 -11.37 -14.94 -3.10
N ALA A 475 -12.24 -13.93 -3.22
CA ALA A 475 -13.67 -14.04 -2.96
C ALA A 475 -14.40 -14.65 -4.16
N HIS A 476 -14.19 -14.09 -5.36
CA HIS A 476 -14.73 -14.69 -6.57
C HIS A 476 -13.93 -15.94 -6.97
N ALA A 477 -14.64 -17.02 -7.30
CA ALA A 477 -13.98 -18.23 -7.79
C ALA A 477 -13.16 -17.96 -9.06
N PRO A 478 -11.95 -18.51 -9.15
CA PRO A 478 -11.18 -18.51 -10.40
C PRO A 478 -12.01 -19.14 -11.52
N THR A 479 -12.13 -18.43 -12.63
CA THR A 479 -12.90 -18.88 -13.79
C THR A 479 -12.18 -18.42 -15.05
N ASP A 480 -12.11 -19.25 -16.06
CA ASP A 480 -11.48 -18.93 -17.34
C ASP A 480 -12.04 -17.62 -17.92
N LYS A 481 -11.15 -16.79 -18.43
CA LYS A 481 -11.46 -15.51 -19.09
C LYS A 481 -12.12 -14.45 -18.18
N ARG A 482 -12.20 -14.68 -16.86
CA ARG A 482 -12.78 -13.72 -15.92
C ARG A 482 -11.68 -13.17 -15.00
N PRO A 483 -11.49 -11.86 -14.93
CA PRO A 483 -10.49 -11.26 -14.03
C PRO A 483 -11.01 -11.23 -12.58
N SER A 484 -11.14 -12.41 -11.97
CA SER A 484 -11.77 -12.62 -10.65
C SER A 484 -11.09 -11.84 -9.54
N LEU A 485 -9.75 -11.78 -9.50
CA LEU A 485 -9.01 -11.00 -8.49
C LEU A 485 -9.18 -9.49 -8.71
N ALA A 486 -9.27 -9.05 -9.98
CA ALA A 486 -9.55 -7.64 -10.24
C ALA A 486 -10.97 -7.26 -9.82
N LEU A 487 -11.94 -8.18 -9.95
CA LEU A 487 -13.28 -8.00 -9.39
C LEU A 487 -13.24 -7.93 -7.87
N ASP A 488 -12.44 -8.75 -7.20
CA ASP A 488 -12.24 -8.70 -5.75
C ASP A 488 -11.65 -7.36 -5.29
N LEU A 489 -10.56 -6.94 -5.94
CA LEU A 489 -9.89 -5.69 -5.60
C LEU A 489 -10.81 -4.48 -5.79
N MET A 490 -11.58 -4.45 -6.87
CA MET A 490 -12.44 -3.30 -7.19
C MET A 490 -13.64 -3.15 -6.25
N GLU A 491 -14.06 -4.18 -5.52
CA GLU A 491 -15.25 -4.15 -4.67
C GLU A 491 -15.22 -2.98 -3.68
N GLN A 492 -14.11 -2.72 -3.02
CA GLN A 492 -13.97 -1.62 -2.08
C GLN A 492 -14.03 -0.22 -2.73
N PHE A 493 -13.69 -0.12 -4.02
CA PHE A 493 -13.67 1.14 -4.77
C PHE A 493 -14.97 1.45 -5.48
N ARG A 494 -15.82 0.44 -5.74
CA ARG A 494 -17.12 0.61 -6.43
C ARG A 494 -17.98 1.70 -5.82
N PRO A 495 -18.28 1.66 -4.51
CA PRO A 495 -19.12 2.69 -3.89
C PRO A 495 -18.50 4.08 -3.98
N LEU A 496 -17.19 4.18 -3.76
CA LEU A 496 -16.49 5.44 -3.57
C LEU A 496 -16.15 6.17 -4.88
N LEU A 497 -15.88 5.42 -5.95
CA LEU A 497 -15.46 5.99 -7.24
C LEU A 497 -16.59 6.01 -8.26
N VAL A 498 -17.41 4.97 -8.30
CA VAL A 498 -18.42 4.82 -9.35
C VAL A 498 -19.81 5.20 -8.84
N ASP A 499 -20.31 4.54 -7.80
CA ASP A 499 -21.69 4.73 -7.35
C ASP A 499 -21.93 6.18 -6.91
N GLN A 500 -21.03 6.69 -6.05
CA GLN A 500 -21.09 8.09 -5.61
C GLN A 500 -21.02 9.09 -6.78
N THR A 501 -20.20 8.82 -7.80
CA THR A 501 -20.05 9.67 -8.98
C THR A 501 -21.32 9.63 -9.83
N VAL A 502 -21.85 8.44 -10.12
CA VAL A 502 -23.08 8.28 -10.90
C VAL A 502 -24.26 8.96 -10.18
N MET A 503 -24.43 8.70 -8.88
CA MET A 503 -25.48 9.33 -8.07
C MET A 503 -25.37 10.87 -8.08
N ALA A 504 -24.15 11.41 -7.99
CA ALA A 504 -23.93 12.86 -8.06
C ALA A 504 -24.32 13.42 -9.44
N LEU A 505 -23.98 12.75 -10.53
CA LEU A 505 -24.33 13.16 -11.90
C LEU A 505 -25.84 13.13 -12.15
N LEU A 506 -26.55 12.11 -11.66
CA LEU A 506 -28.00 11.99 -11.78
C LEU A 506 -28.73 13.08 -10.96
N ARG A 507 -28.32 13.25 -9.71
CA ARG A 507 -28.92 14.24 -8.79
C ARG A 507 -28.66 15.69 -9.19
N THR A 508 -27.52 15.98 -9.83
CA THR A 508 -27.21 17.31 -10.37
C THR A 508 -27.71 17.52 -11.79
N ARG A 509 -28.44 16.56 -12.35
CA ARG A 509 -28.98 16.62 -13.72
C ARG A 509 -27.92 16.80 -14.82
N LYS A 510 -26.66 16.48 -14.52
CA LYS A 510 -25.58 16.43 -15.52
C LYS A 510 -25.71 15.21 -16.43
N LEU A 511 -26.19 14.09 -15.87
CA LEU A 511 -26.53 12.88 -16.61
C LEU A 511 -28.07 12.76 -16.66
N ARG A 512 -28.65 12.75 -17.87
CA ARG A 512 -30.09 12.80 -18.14
C ARG A 512 -30.50 11.72 -19.13
N ALA A 513 -31.78 11.45 -19.25
CA ALA A 513 -32.36 10.43 -20.11
C ALA A 513 -31.86 10.51 -21.57
N GLU A 514 -31.69 11.73 -22.11
CA GLU A 514 -31.17 11.96 -23.47
C GLU A 514 -29.76 11.45 -23.73
N HIS A 515 -28.99 11.20 -22.66
CA HIS A 515 -27.63 10.60 -22.72
C HIS A 515 -27.67 9.08 -22.82
N ALA A 516 -28.85 8.47 -22.76
CA ALA A 516 -29.06 7.04 -22.90
C ALA A 516 -29.71 6.71 -24.24
N SER A 517 -29.34 5.58 -24.79
CA SER A 517 -29.94 5.06 -26.03
C SER A 517 -30.40 3.64 -25.79
N PRO A 518 -31.62 3.28 -26.25
CA PRO A 518 -32.06 1.89 -26.21
C PRO A 518 -31.19 1.02 -27.13
N GLU A 519 -31.06 -0.23 -26.80
CA GLU A 519 -30.39 -1.22 -27.65
C GLU A 519 -31.25 -1.51 -28.89
N PRO A 520 -30.68 -1.50 -30.11
CA PRO A 520 -31.45 -1.77 -31.33
C PRO A 520 -32.22 -3.08 -31.31
N ASP A 521 -31.69 -4.10 -30.62
CA ASP A 521 -32.28 -5.45 -30.53
C ASP A 521 -33.25 -5.60 -29.34
N GLY A 522 -33.64 -4.54 -28.69
CA GLY A 522 -34.76 -4.51 -27.72
C GLY A 522 -34.45 -5.02 -26.31
N GLY A 523 -33.21 -5.17 -25.92
CA GLY A 523 -32.85 -5.81 -24.64
C GLY A 523 -32.34 -4.91 -23.53
N GLY A 524 -31.87 -3.70 -23.79
CA GLY A 524 -31.22 -2.86 -22.80
C GLY A 524 -31.04 -1.40 -23.16
N VAL A 525 -30.33 -0.70 -22.28
CA VAL A 525 -29.99 0.72 -22.40
C VAL A 525 -28.48 0.88 -22.27
N TRP A 526 -27.88 1.73 -23.09
CA TRP A 526 -26.47 2.10 -23.00
C TRP A 526 -26.25 3.62 -22.99
N LEU A 527 -25.08 4.02 -22.54
CA LEU A 527 -24.68 5.41 -22.61
C LEU A 527 -24.30 5.80 -24.06
N GLY A 528 -24.87 6.89 -24.55
CA GLY A 528 -24.44 7.58 -25.75
C GLY A 528 -23.03 8.20 -25.56
N ALA A 529 -22.47 8.74 -26.65
CA ALA A 529 -21.11 9.30 -26.63
C ALA A 529 -20.97 10.45 -25.62
N GLU A 530 -21.95 11.33 -25.54
CA GLU A 530 -21.96 12.46 -24.59
C GLU A 530 -22.07 11.96 -23.13
N GLY A 531 -22.98 11.03 -22.84
CA GLY A 531 -23.12 10.43 -21.52
C GLY A 531 -21.86 9.73 -21.05
N LYS A 532 -21.15 9.04 -21.96
CA LYS A 532 -19.83 8.44 -21.66
C LYS A 532 -18.81 9.52 -21.33
N LYS A 533 -18.75 10.59 -22.09
CA LYS A 533 -17.83 11.71 -21.84
C LYS A 533 -18.08 12.34 -20.47
N ILE A 534 -19.33 12.67 -20.15
CA ILE A 534 -19.72 13.24 -18.85
C ILE A 534 -19.29 12.31 -17.69
N LEU A 535 -19.54 11.01 -17.82
CA LEU A 535 -19.18 10.05 -16.80
C LEU A 535 -17.66 9.88 -16.66
N VAL A 536 -16.92 9.80 -17.77
CA VAL A 536 -15.46 9.70 -17.76
C VAL A 536 -14.83 10.94 -17.12
N ASP A 537 -15.26 12.14 -17.52
CA ASP A 537 -14.74 13.39 -16.96
C ASP A 537 -14.96 13.46 -15.43
N ALA A 538 -16.15 13.06 -14.97
CA ALA A 538 -16.48 13.05 -13.54
C ALA A 538 -15.71 11.95 -12.78
N TYR A 539 -15.55 10.77 -13.37
CA TYR A 539 -14.76 9.68 -12.81
C TYR A 539 -13.29 10.08 -12.68
N GLU A 540 -12.68 10.67 -13.71
CA GLU A 540 -11.31 11.15 -13.70
C GLU A 540 -11.09 12.21 -12.61
N ALA A 541 -12.01 13.18 -12.50
CA ALA A 541 -11.95 14.18 -11.44
C ALA A 541 -12.01 13.55 -10.04
N CYS A 542 -12.80 12.49 -9.85
CA CYS A 542 -12.88 11.74 -8.61
C CYS A 542 -11.59 10.93 -8.37
N ALA A 543 -11.11 10.19 -9.38
CA ALA A 543 -9.95 9.30 -9.28
C ALA A 543 -8.64 10.06 -9.01
N GLN A 544 -8.53 11.30 -9.49
CA GLN A 544 -7.37 12.16 -9.27
C GLN A 544 -7.41 12.93 -7.93
N ARG A 545 -8.55 12.95 -7.25
CA ARG A 545 -8.68 13.63 -5.96
C ARG A 545 -7.80 12.96 -4.90
N SER A 546 -6.96 13.76 -4.25
CA SER A 546 -6.14 13.30 -3.13
C SER A 546 -6.99 13.02 -1.90
N VAL A 547 -6.67 11.94 -1.20
CA VAL A 547 -7.39 11.44 -0.03
C VAL A 547 -6.39 11.00 1.03
N THR A 548 -6.63 11.44 2.26
CA THR A 548 -5.86 11.08 3.46
C THR A 548 -6.71 10.21 4.38
N GLY A 549 -6.09 9.26 5.08
CA GLY A 549 -6.77 8.43 6.10
C GLY A 549 -7.72 7.36 5.55
N ALA A 550 -7.76 7.15 4.24
CA ALA A 550 -8.52 6.05 3.64
C ALA A 550 -7.82 4.69 3.84
N LEU A 551 -6.50 4.67 3.85
CA LEU A 551 -5.66 3.55 4.26
C LEU A 551 -4.70 4.03 5.35
N PRO A 552 -4.37 3.18 6.35
CA PRO A 552 -3.44 3.55 7.40
C PRO A 552 -2.08 3.97 6.82
N GLY A 553 -1.57 5.13 7.25
CA GLY A 553 -0.26 5.62 6.84
C GLY A 553 -0.11 5.97 5.36
N TYR A 554 -1.21 6.04 4.58
CA TYR A 554 -1.15 6.32 3.15
C TYR A 554 -2.01 7.51 2.74
N SER A 555 -1.42 8.41 1.97
CA SER A 555 -2.07 9.59 1.38
C SER A 555 -1.77 9.65 -0.12
N GLY A 556 -2.76 10.00 -0.92
CA GLY A 556 -2.60 10.10 -2.38
C GLY A 556 -3.93 10.16 -3.12
N SER A 557 -3.88 10.20 -4.45
CA SER A 557 -5.10 10.13 -5.25
C SER A 557 -5.78 8.77 -5.10
N TRP A 558 -7.11 8.71 -5.37
CA TRP A 558 -7.81 7.43 -5.39
C TRP A 558 -7.16 6.41 -6.33
N ARG A 559 -6.61 6.86 -7.45
CA ARG A 559 -5.89 6.00 -8.38
C ARG A 559 -4.63 5.39 -7.75
N ARG A 560 -3.90 6.17 -6.95
CA ARG A 560 -2.77 5.65 -6.17
C ARG A 560 -3.21 4.68 -5.07
N HIS A 561 -4.37 4.90 -4.46
CA HIS A 561 -4.95 3.95 -3.50
C HIS A 561 -5.27 2.60 -4.15
N ILE A 562 -5.76 2.57 -5.41
CA ILE A 562 -5.96 1.30 -6.14
C ILE A 562 -4.63 0.57 -6.31
N MET A 563 -3.57 1.28 -6.73
CA MET A 563 -2.24 0.71 -6.90
C MET A 563 -1.66 0.18 -5.58
N HIS A 564 -1.71 1.01 -4.53
CA HIS A 564 -1.23 0.63 -3.20
C HIS A 564 -2.01 -0.57 -2.64
N SER A 565 -3.32 -0.60 -2.80
CA SER A 565 -4.16 -1.72 -2.37
C SER A 565 -3.82 -3.04 -3.09
N ALA A 566 -3.45 -2.96 -4.37
CA ALA A 566 -2.95 -4.12 -5.12
C ALA A 566 -1.58 -4.61 -4.61
N GLN A 567 -0.69 -3.70 -4.22
CA GLN A 567 0.60 -4.04 -3.62
C GLN A 567 0.42 -4.71 -2.24
N MET A 568 -0.45 -4.15 -1.38
CA MET A 568 -0.80 -4.77 -0.10
C MET A 568 -1.44 -6.14 -0.29
N LEU A 569 -2.27 -6.31 -1.33
CA LEU A 569 -2.87 -7.62 -1.65
C LEU A 569 -1.81 -8.62 -2.10
N ALA A 570 -0.82 -8.20 -2.90
CA ALA A 570 0.30 -9.05 -3.28
C ALA A 570 1.11 -9.50 -2.05
N ARG A 571 1.31 -8.60 -1.10
CA ARG A 571 1.96 -8.92 0.16
C ARG A 571 1.15 -9.93 0.99
N ALA A 572 -0.15 -9.74 1.14
CA ALA A 572 -1.03 -10.68 1.86
C ALA A 572 -1.09 -12.07 1.23
N ILE A 573 -0.94 -12.16 -0.09
CA ILE A 573 -0.89 -13.43 -0.80
C ILE A 573 0.42 -14.17 -0.54
N VAL A 574 1.55 -13.46 -0.50
CA VAL A 574 2.89 -14.03 -0.34
C VAL A 574 3.23 -14.29 1.12
N GLU A 575 2.93 -13.34 2.01
CA GLU A 575 3.28 -13.37 3.43
C GLU A 575 2.09 -13.89 4.25
N PRO A 576 2.18 -15.08 4.88
CA PRO A 576 1.07 -15.69 5.64
C PRO A 576 0.57 -14.83 6.81
N ASP A 577 1.49 -14.14 7.48
CA ASP A 577 1.19 -13.35 8.69
C ASP A 577 0.72 -11.92 8.37
N TYR A 578 0.88 -11.47 7.14
CA TYR A 578 0.44 -10.14 6.74
C TYR A 578 -1.07 -10.07 6.58
N ARG A 579 -1.72 -9.21 7.34
CA ARG A 579 -3.17 -8.99 7.27
C ARG A 579 -3.48 -7.81 6.36
N TRP A 580 -4.10 -8.09 5.23
CA TRP A 580 -4.56 -7.06 4.31
C TRP A 580 -5.65 -6.19 4.95
N GLN A 581 -5.51 -4.88 4.78
CA GLN A 581 -6.47 -3.91 5.27
C GLN A 581 -7.13 -3.18 4.10
N GLY A 582 -8.45 -3.20 4.06
CA GLY A 582 -9.23 -2.45 3.09
C GLY A 582 -9.45 -1.01 3.51
N ILE A 583 -9.95 -0.21 2.56
CA ILE A 583 -10.27 1.20 2.78
C ILE A 583 -11.19 1.37 3.99
N ALA A 584 -10.74 2.18 4.93
CA ALA A 584 -11.48 2.61 6.11
C ALA A 584 -11.69 4.13 6.03
N TRP A 585 -12.82 4.54 5.46
CA TRP A 585 -13.19 5.96 5.49
C TRP A 585 -13.74 6.30 6.89
N ARG A 586 -13.21 7.36 7.50
CA ARG A 586 -13.74 7.93 8.75
C ARG A 586 -14.71 9.07 8.47
#